data_a79beedb89584b3ee5ec593d19cfd886
#
_entry.id   a79beedb89584b3ee5ec593d19cfd886
#
_cell.length_a   1.000
_cell.length_b   1.000
_cell.length_c   1.000
_cell.angle_alpha   90.00
_cell.angle_beta   90.00
_cell.angle_gamma   90.00
#
_symmetry.space_group_name_H-M   'P 1'
#
loop_
_entity.id
_entity.type
_entity.pdbx_description
1 polymer ?
#
loop_
_entity_poly.entity_id
_entity_poly.type
_entity_poly.pdbx_seq_one_letter_code
_entity_poly.pdbx_strand_id
1 'polypeptide(L)'
;MESNDEFLGRIRYPAYRSKIMSAEKAAEFVRPNMTLGVSGFTIAGYPKAVAGALAERARNGEKLELTVYSGASLGEEFDGELTRAGALKARMPYQTNKDLRNAINDGKISYHDVPLGQMPVWVKNGFLNHIDLAIIEAAAIDENGNIIPTTSVGTSNIYAEAADKIIIEVNTFVPKCIEGVHDVYSPERPPHTQPIPITKVSDRIGTPYIKCDPSKVVAVVESNIPDNGRTVSPVDDEFRSMAANLIGFLHSEVEHERLCDPLPPLQAGVGSVSNAVLEGLAKSDFEHLTVYSEVLQNSIFDLIDAGKVDYASGTSLTISWDKRDEFFKNFEKYRDHIILRPQEISNHPEVIRRLGVIAINTVIEADIYGNTNSSYIDGSRLMNGVGGSGDYCQNAGLSIFITKSTAKDGMLSCIVPQVSHVDHTIHEIHALITEQGVADLRGLDPIARANLIIDKCAHPKFRKALHEYLENAEASCKYKENPVDLQAAANFRKAI
;
A
#
# COMPACT_ATOMS: atom_id res chain seq x y z
N MET A 1 31.41 14.09 -17.59
CA MET A 1 30.75 15.23 -18.25
C MET A 1 29.30 14.92 -18.65
N GLU A 2 28.99 13.73 -19.19
CA GLU A 2 27.62 13.38 -19.61
C GLU A 2 26.59 13.34 -18.46
N SER A 3 26.94 12.86 -17.27
CA SER A 3 26.01 12.77 -16.13
C SER A 3 25.56 14.15 -15.60
N ASN A 4 26.47 15.13 -15.61
CA ASN A 4 26.15 16.47 -15.12
C ASN A 4 25.22 17.24 -16.09
N ASP A 5 25.35 17.02 -17.40
CA ASP A 5 24.48 17.64 -18.42
C ASP A 5 23.06 17.04 -18.37
N GLU A 6 22.93 15.74 -18.09
CA GLU A 6 21.63 15.11 -17.94
C GLU A 6 20.89 15.63 -16.71
N PHE A 7 21.52 15.68 -15.55
CA PHE A 7 20.95 16.22 -14.31
C PHE A 7 20.52 17.68 -14.49
N LEU A 8 21.41 18.53 -15.00
CA LEU A 8 21.10 19.95 -15.25
C LEU A 8 19.95 20.15 -16.24
N GLY A 9 19.83 19.26 -17.23
CA GLY A 9 18.74 19.25 -18.21
C GLY A 9 17.38 18.85 -17.61
N ARG A 10 17.37 18.25 -16.41
CA ARG A 10 16.13 17.94 -15.66
C ARG A 10 15.66 19.11 -14.78
N ILE A 11 16.50 20.13 -14.57
CA ILE A 11 16.17 21.33 -13.77
C ILE A 11 15.87 22.47 -14.75
N ARG A 12 14.62 22.59 -15.19
CA ARG A 12 14.19 23.58 -16.17
C ARG A 12 13.87 24.94 -15.58
N TYR A 13 13.75 25.05 -14.23
CA TYR A 13 13.57 26.32 -13.52
C TYR A 13 14.92 26.93 -13.13
N PRO A 14 15.35 28.04 -13.79
CA PRO A 14 16.73 28.55 -13.64
C PRO A 14 17.11 28.96 -12.21
N ALA A 15 16.14 29.46 -11.44
CA ALA A 15 16.39 29.90 -10.06
C ALA A 15 16.86 28.77 -9.13
N TYR A 16 16.51 27.50 -9.43
CA TYR A 16 16.93 26.37 -8.61
C TYR A 16 18.37 25.92 -8.85
N ARG A 17 19.01 26.36 -9.93
CA ARG A 17 20.42 26.04 -10.21
C ARG A 17 21.35 26.55 -9.12
N SER A 18 21.03 27.68 -8.49
CA SER A 18 21.79 28.21 -7.36
C SER A 18 21.57 27.45 -6.04
N LYS A 19 20.58 26.55 -6.00
CA LYS A 19 20.24 25.71 -4.85
C LYS A 19 20.80 24.26 -4.99
N ILE A 20 21.51 23.98 -6.08
CA ILE A 20 22.14 22.67 -6.28
C ILE A 20 23.29 22.51 -5.28
N MET A 21 23.26 21.41 -4.55
CA MET A 21 24.29 21.06 -3.57
C MET A 21 24.38 19.57 -3.35
N SER A 22 25.42 19.11 -2.63
CA SER A 22 25.53 17.69 -2.28
C SER A 22 24.48 17.28 -1.25
N ALA A 23 24.23 15.97 -1.13
CA ALA A 23 23.30 15.41 -0.16
C ALA A 23 23.67 15.74 1.29
N GLU A 24 25.00 15.78 1.61
CA GLU A 24 25.52 16.13 2.93
C GLU A 24 25.17 17.58 3.27
N LYS A 25 25.35 18.51 2.33
CA LYS A 25 24.99 19.92 2.50
C LYS A 25 23.48 20.09 2.64
N ALA A 26 22.69 19.40 1.84
CA ALA A 26 21.23 19.45 1.94
C ALA A 26 20.74 18.88 3.29
N ALA A 27 21.36 17.80 3.76
CA ALA A 27 21.04 17.21 5.06
C ALA A 27 21.27 18.19 6.24
N GLU A 28 22.13 19.21 6.12
CA GLU A 28 22.33 20.23 7.16
C GLU A 28 21.07 21.08 7.46
N PHE A 29 20.10 21.13 6.52
CA PHE A 29 18.80 21.78 6.76
C PHE A 29 17.92 20.99 7.72
N VAL A 30 18.14 19.68 7.86
CA VAL A 30 17.43 18.83 8.82
C VAL A 30 18.09 18.98 10.19
N ARG A 31 17.29 19.41 11.18
CA ARG A 31 17.72 19.61 12.55
C ARG A 31 17.12 18.54 13.48
N PRO A 32 17.72 18.32 14.66
CA PRO A 32 17.15 17.42 15.66
C PRO A 32 15.68 17.73 15.99
N ASN A 33 14.89 16.68 16.23
CA ASN A 33 13.47 16.70 16.56
C ASN A 33 12.52 17.25 15.47
N MET A 34 12.99 17.45 14.24
CA MET A 34 12.12 17.83 13.13
C MET A 34 11.14 16.73 12.75
N THR A 35 9.99 17.17 12.28
CA THR A 35 9.01 16.33 11.55
C THR A 35 9.26 16.46 10.05
N LEU A 36 9.53 15.34 9.39
CA LEU A 36 9.78 15.27 7.96
C LEU A 36 8.58 14.70 7.22
N GLY A 37 8.14 15.36 6.15
CA GLY A 37 7.28 14.79 5.13
C GLY A 37 8.14 14.22 3.99
N VAL A 38 8.05 12.94 3.71
CA VAL A 38 8.95 12.27 2.77
C VAL A 38 8.16 11.62 1.65
N SER A 39 8.58 11.89 0.39
CA SER A 39 8.01 11.18 -0.76
C SER A 39 8.25 9.67 -0.66
N GLY A 40 7.45 8.92 -1.37
CA GLY A 40 7.58 7.48 -1.46
C GLY A 40 6.31 6.74 -1.06
N PHE A 41 6.06 5.64 -1.77
CA PHE A 41 4.95 4.74 -1.48
C PHE A 41 5.34 3.30 -1.86
N THR A 42 5.27 2.40 -0.90
CA THR A 42 5.56 0.96 -1.06
C THR A 42 6.88 0.73 -1.79
N ILE A 43 7.96 1.27 -1.19
CA ILE A 43 9.37 1.19 -1.63
C ILE A 43 9.63 1.75 -3.05
N ALA A 44 8.85 2.71 -3.50
CA ALA A 44 9.03 3.41 -4.77
C ALA A 44 9.02 4.93 -4.59
N GLY A 45 9.86 5.67 -5.31
CA GLY A 45 9.86 7.13 -5.39
C GLY A 45 10.23 7.86 -4.10
N TYR A 46 11.15 7.31 -3.30
CA TYR A 46 11.61 7.90 -2.03
C TYR A 46 13.05 8.43 -2.15
N PRO A 47 13.41 9.49 -1.39
CA PRO A 47 14.75 10.05 -1.41
C PRO A 47 15.76 9.07 -0.79
N LYS A 48 16.91 8.90 -1.43
CA LYS A 48 17.95 7.92 -1.06
C LYS A 48 19.27 8.59 -0.70
N ALA A 49 19.68 9.59 -1.46
CA ALA A 49 20.94 10.29 -1.23
C ALA A 49 20.91 11.13 0.06
N VAL A 50 19.84 11.91 0.25
CA VAL A 50 19.67 12.70 1.48
C VAL A 50 19.48 11.80 2.70
N ALA A 51 18.76 10.68 2.54
CA ALA A 51 18.61 9.68 3.61
C ALA A 51 19.96 9.10 4.06
N GLY A 52 20.84 8.74 3.11
CA GLY A 52 22.20 8.29 3.39
C GLY A 52 23.01 9.30 4.17
N ALA A 53 22.96 10.58 3.78
CA ALA A 53 23.63 11.66 4.49
C ALA A 53 23.10 11.88 5.92
N LEU A 54 21.79 11.75 6.14
CA LEU A 54 21.20 11.80 7.49
C LEU A 54 21.63 10.62 8.35
N ALA A 55 21.66 9.40 7.77
CA ALA A 55 22.13 8.22 8.48
C ALA A 55 23.61 8.36 8.90
N GLU A 56 24.46 8.96 8.05
CA GLU A 56 25.86 9.19 8.37
C GLU A 56 26.03 10.21 9.50
N ARG A 57 25.26 11.30 9.51
CA ARG A 57 25.24 12.26 10.63
C ARG A 57 24.90 11.56 11.96
N ALA A 58 23.89 10.69 11.95
CA ALA A 58 23.49 9.95 13.13
C ALA A 58 24.57 8.96 13.59
N ARG A 59 25.22 8.22 12.66
CA ARG A 59 26.35 7.35 12.97
C ARG A 59 27.54 8.10 13.58
N ASN A 60 27.74 9.34 13.16
CA ASN A 60 28.77 10.25 13.73
C ASN A 60 28.38 10.86 15.10
N GLY A 61 27.29 10.39 15.69
CA GLY A 61 26.88 10.70 17.06
C GLY A 61 25.87 11.83 17.20
N GLU A 62 25.33 12.37 16.09
CA GLU A 62 24.29 13.38 16.18
C GLU A 62 22.94 12.73 16.52
N LYS A 63 22.27 13.19 17.57
CA LYS A 63 20.95 12.74 17.97
C LYS A 63 19.88 13.49 17.16
N LEU A 64 19.45 12.90 16.05
CA LEU A 64 18.48 13.54 15.16
C LEU A 64 17.04 13.42 15.67
N GLU A 65 16.64 12.27 16.24
CA GLU A 65 15.31 12.03 16.82
C GLU A 65 14.15 12.48 15.90
N LEU A 66 14.20 12.06 14.64
CA LEU A 66 13.26 12.49 13.60
C LEU A 66 11.90 11.81 13.72
N THR A 67 10.84 12.60 13.51
CA THR A 67 9.51 12.09 13.19
C THR A 67 9.34 12.06 11.68
N VAL A 68 8.98 10.91 11.09
CA VAL A 68 8.90 10.77 9.64
C VAL A 68 7.49 10.35 9.22
N TYR A 69 6.90 11.16 8.34
CA TYR A 69 5.66 10.88 7.63
C TYR A 69 5.96 10.58 6.16
N SER A 70 5.35 9.53 5.63
CA SER A 70 5.45 9.16 4.20
C SER A 70 4.11 8.72 3.64
N GLY A 71 4.05 8.34 2.38
CA GLY A 71 2.85 7.74 1.81
C GLY A 71 2.57 6.36 2.40
N ALA A 72 3.58 5.49 2.38
CA ALA A 72 3.57 4.15 2.96
C ALA A 72 5.01 3.74 3.33
N SER A 73 5.37 2.44 3.21
CA SER A 73 6.74 1.98 3.48
C SER A 73 7.76 2.60 2.51
N LEU A 74 8.92 2.92 3.04
CA LEU A 74 10.09 3.34 2.28
C LEU A 74 11.09 2.17 2.17
N GLY A 75 12.09 2.30 1.30
CA GLY A 75 13.06 1.26 1.08
C GLY A 75 14.16 1.21 2.13
N GLU A 76 15.12 0.33 1.87
CA GLU A 76 16.24 0.04 2.76
C GLU A 76 17.10 1.27 3.03
N GLU A 77 17.30 2.11 2.00
CA GLU A 77 18.12 3.32 2.06
C GLU A 77 17.54 4.38 3.00
N PHE A 78 16.24 4.35 3.25
CA PHE A 78 15.56 5.26 4.17
C PHE A 78 15.19 4.56 5.48
N ASP A 79 14.16 3.69 5.46
CA ASP A 79 13.62 3.06 6.67
C ASP A 79 14.67 2.18 7.37
N GLY A 80 15.49 1.41 6.62
CA GLY A 80 16.53 0.56 7.16
C GLY A 80 17.72 1.34 7.72
N GLU A 81 18.34 2.17 6.88
CA GLU A 81 19.56 2.90 7.23
C GLU A 81 19.34 3.89 8.40
N LEU A 82 18.26 4.68 8.39
CA LEU A 82 17.98 5.62 9.48
C LEU A 82 17.62 4.90 10.78
N THR A 83 16.96 3.73 10.70
CA THR A 83 16.70 2.92 11.89
C THR A 83 18.00 2.40 12.53
N ARG A 84 18.89 1.79 11.72
CA ARG A 84 20.19 1.26 12.23
C ARG A 84 21.08 2.38 12.76
N ALA A 85 21.02 3.56 12.16
CA ALA A 85 21.75 4.73 12.62
C ALA A 85 21.16 5.37 13.90
N GLY A 86 19.97 4.96 14.34
CA GLY A 86 19.29 5.52 15.51
C GLY A 86 18.76 6.96 15.27
N ALA A 87 18.45 7.30 14.03
CA ALA A 87 18.00 8.64 13.65
C ALA A 87 16.50 8.88 13.88
N LEU A 88 15.70 7.79 13.98
CA LEU A 88 14.23 7.86 14.04
C LEU A 88 13.71 7.84 15.48
N LYS A 89 12.75 8.72 15.75
CA LYS A 89 11.93 8.74 16.98
C LYS A 89 10.53 8.21 16.74
N ALA A 90 9.92 8.58 15.62
CA ALA A 90 8.57 8.15 15.26
C ALA A 90 8.40 7.96 13.76
N ARG A 91 7.47 7.07 13.36
CA ARG A 91 7.19 6.68 11.99
C ARG A 91 5.69 6.50 11.74
N MET A 92 5.19 6.97 10.58
CA MET A 92 3.80 6.84 10.08
C MET A 92 3.81 6.75 8.56
N PRO A 93 2.75 6.19 7.94
CA PRO A 93 1.65 5.39 8.51
C PRO A 93 1.91 3.87 8.47
N TYR A 94 2.76 3.41 7.57
CA TYR A 94 2.91 1.99 7.22
C TYR A 94 4.38 1.66 6.99
N GLN A 95 4.81 0.45 7.37
CA GLN A 95 6.19 0.02 7.20
C GLN A 95 6.32 -1.46 6.85
N THR A 96 7.37 -1.83 6.12
CA THR A 96 7.69 -3.22 5.77
C THR A 96 9.16 -3.59 6.03
N ASN A 97 9.98 -2.63 6.48
CA ASN A 97 11.39 -2.88 6.77
C ASN A 97 11.55 -3.69 8.04
N LYS A 98 12.44 -4.71 8.02
CA LYS A 98 12.65 -5.63 9.13
C LYS A 98 13.25 -4.94 10.35
N ASP A 99 14.25 -4.07 10.15
CA ASP A 99 14.94 -3.40 11.26
C ASP A 99 14.02 -2.39 11.93
N LEU A 100 13.27 -1.63 11.15
CA LEU A 100 12.26 -0.70 11.65
C LEU A 100 11.15 -1.44 12.42
N ARG A 101 10.64 -2.54 11.88
CA ARG A 101 9.66 -3.39 12.58
C ARG A 101 10.16 -3.88 13.92
N ASN A 102 11.41 -4.35 13.98
CA ASN A 102 12.00 -4.81 15.24
C ASN A 102 12.13 -3.65 16.23
N ALA A 103 12.62 -2.49 15.79
CA ALA A 103 12.74 -1.32 16.65
C ALA A 103 11.39 -0.81 17.19
N ILE A 104 10.33 -0.89 16.38
CA ILE A 104 8.95 -0.59 16.82
C ILE A 104 8.49 -1.61 17.86
N ASN A 105 8.63 -2.91 17.60
CA ASN A 105 8.24 -3.96 18.51
C ASN A 105 9.05 -3.93 19.84
N ASP A 106 10.30 -3.45 19.79
CA ASP A 106 11.14 -3.21 20.98
C ASP A 106 10.77 -1.92 21.73
N GLY A 107 9.81 -1.13 21.24
CA GLY A 107 9.42 0.15 21.85
C GLY A 107 10.46 1.28 21.70
N LYS A 108 11.45 1.12 20.78
CA LYS A 108 12.49 2.12 20.53
C LYS A 108 12.03 3.25 19.61
N ILE A 109 11.09 2.95 18.70
CA ILE A 109 10.52 3.90 17.75
C ILE A 109 9.01 3.90 17.94
N SER A 110 8.43 5.08 18.14
CA SER A 110 6.97 5.24 18.17
C SER A 110 6.39 5.01 16.77
N TYR A 111 5.31 4.26 16.70
CA TYR A 111 4.65 3.96 15.44
C TYR A 111 3.16 4.28 15.53
N HIS A 112 2.67 5.01 14.52
CA HIS A 112 1.25 5.28 14.39
C HIS A 112 0.73 4.61 13.12
N ASP A 113 -0.10 3.60 13.31
CA ASP A 113 -0.81 2.94 12.22
C ASP A 113 -2.02 3.78 11.83
N VAL A 114 -2.12 4.12 10.55
CA VAL A 114 -3.19 4.97 10.00
C VAL A 114 -3.60 4.39 8.66
N PRO A 115 -4.91 4.28 8.37
CA PRO A 115 -5.37 3.95 7.02
C PRO A 115 -4.76 4.91 6.01
N LEU A 116 -4.24 4.37 4.89
CA LEU A 116 -3.42 5.17 3.98
C LEU A 116 -4.17 6.37 3.38
N GLY A 117 -5.47 6.22 3.09
CA GLY A 117 -6.31 7.32 2.61
C GLY A 117 -6.51 8.45 3.62
N GLN A 118 -6.32 8.17 4.92
CA GLN A 118 -6.48 9.17 5.97
C GLN A 118 -5.22 10.00 6.22
N MET A 119 -4.04 9.51 5.85
CA MET A 119 -2.78 10.21 6.09
C MET A 119 -2.75 11.62 5.48
N PRO A 120 -3.05 11.83 4.18
CA PRO A 120 -3.11 13.16 3.59
C PRO A 120 -4.18 14.04 4.22
N VAL A 121 -5.34 13.48 4.58
CA VAL A 121 -6.44 14.19 5.23
C VAL A 121 -6.02 14.71 6.61
N TRP A 122 -5.31 13.89 7.39
CA TRP A 122 -4.86 14.28 8.73
C TRP A 122 -3.80 15.37 8.69
N VAL A 123 -2.89 15.32 7.72
CA VAL A 123 -1.92 16.41 7.50
C VAL A 123 -2.64 17.71 7.14
N LYS A 124 -3.55 17.67 6.16
CA LYS A 124 -4.33 18.85 5.72
C LYS A 124 -5.14 19.48 6.85
N ASN A 125 -5.74 18.66 7.71
CA ASN A 125 -6.59 19.13 8.80
C ASN A 125 -5.80 19.56 10.05
N GLY A 126 -4.47 19.39 10.05
CA GLY A 126 -3.64 19.75 11.20
C GLY A 126 -3.84 18.82 12.41
N PHE A 127 -4.24 17.55 12.18
CA PHE A 127 -4.37 16.55 13.23
C PHE A 127 -3.02 15.94 13.63
N LEU A 128 -2.01 16.11 12.78
CA LEU A 128 -0.65 15.67 13.01
C LEU A 128 0.27 16.86 13.34
N ASN A 129 1.48 16.56 13.80
CA ASN A 129 2.48 17.59 14.01
C ASN A 129 2.78 18.35 12.71
N HIS A 130 3.12 19.62 12.87
CA HIS A 130 3.60 20.44 11.77
C HIS A 130 4.78 19.79 11.04
N ILE A 131 4.86 19.95 9.72
CA ILE A 131 5.95 19.43 8.90
C ILE A 131 6.99 20.54 8.72
N ASP A 132 8.15 20.38 9.36
CA ASP A 132 9.23 21.35 9.29
C ASP A 132 9.91 21.34 7.91
N LEU A 133 10.06 20.15 7.32
CA LEU A 133 10.77 19.99 6.05
C LEU A 133 10.21 18.80 5.25
N ALA A 134 10.01 19.01 3.96
CA ALA A 134 9.70 17.91 3.02
C ALA A 134 10.96 17.53 2.24
N ILE A 135 11.14 16.20 2.01
CA ILE A 135 12.18 15.67 1.13
C ILE A 135 11.46 14.90 0.03
N ILE A 136 11.52 15.38 -1.20
CA ILE A 136 10.73 14.85 -2.31
C ILE A 136 11.65 14.40 -3.43
N GLU A 137 11.57 13.12 -3.80
CA GLU A 137 12.24 12.61 -4.99
C GLU A 137 11.50 13.07 -6.25
N ALA A 138 12.25 13.50 -7.25
CA ALA A 138 11.75 14.04 -8.50
C ALA A 138 12.43 13.39 -9.72
N ALA A 139 11.67 13.18 -10.80
CA ALA A 139 12.22 12.83 -12.11
C ALA A 139 12.79 14.08 -12.80
N ALA A 140 12.14 15.22 -12.60
CA ALA A 140 12.55 16.53 -13.14
C ALA A 140 11.86 17.67 -12.38
N ILE A 141 12.28 18.90 -12.68
CA ILE A 141 11.65 20.14 -12.25
C ILE A 141 11.25 20.90 -13.52
N ASP A 142 9.98 21.32 -13.62
CA ASP A 142 9.47 22.03 -14.79
C ASP A 142 9.93 23.49 -14.85
N GLU A 143 9.53 24.22 -15.87
CA GLU A 143 9.88 25.61 -16.13
C GLU A 143 9.32 26.60 -15.10
N ASN A 144 8.32 26.17 -14.31
CA ASN A 144 7.67 26.96 -13.26
C ASN A 144 8.17 26.60 -11.84
N GLY A 145 9.09 25.66 -11.73
CA GLY A 145 9.61 25.16 -10.46
C GLY A 145 8.77 24.06 -9.81
N ASN A 146 7.79 23.51 -10.52
CA ASN A 146 7.00 22.37 -10.02
C ASN A 146 7.79 21.07 -10.10
N ILE A 147 7.43 20.12 -9.27
CA ILE A 147 8.12 18.83 -9.13
C ILE A 147 7.42 17.78 -9.98
N ILE A 148 8.14 17.18 -10.93
CA ILE A 148 7.68 15.98 -11.64
C ILE A 148 8.03 14.77 -10.78
N PRO A 149 7.05 14.01 -10.25
CA PRO A 149 7.34 12.85 -9.42
C PRO A 149 8.07 11.75 -10.19
N THR A 150 8.68 10.82 -9.46
CA THR A 150 9.29 9.61 -10.03
C THR A 150 8.26 8.47 -10.09
N THR A 151 8.58 7.33 -9.51
CA THR A 151 7.78 6.11 -9.52
C THR A 151 6.61 6.10 -8.53
N SER A 152 6.45 7.15 -7.75
CA SER A 152 5.27 7.31 -6.89
C SER A 152 4.88 8.77 -6.69
N VAL A 153 3.58 8.99 -6.42
CA VAL A 153 3.07 10.27 -5.91
C VAL A 153 2.88 10.19 -4.40
N GLY A 154 2.22 9.14 -3.91
CA GLY A 154 1.94 8.99 -2.47
C GLY A 154 1.24 10.23 -1.90
N THR A 155 1.78 10.77 -0.80
CA THR A 155 1.32 12.00 -0.13
C THR A 155 2.23 13.22 -0.46
N SER A 156 3.11 13.09 -1.45
CA SER A 156 4.16 14.09 -1.73
C SER A 156 3.63 15.49 -2.03
N ASN A 157 2.48 15.59 -2.71
CA ASN A 157 1.81 16.86 -3.00
C ASN A 157 1.39 17.59 -1.72
N ILE A 158 0.88 16.85 -0.73
CA ILE A 158 0.44 17.42 0.55
C ILE A 158 1.65 17.83 1.41
N TYR A 159 2.73 17.05 1.38
CA TYR A 159 3.95 17.40 2.09
C TYR A 159 4.62 18.65 1.50
N ALA A 160 4.64 18.79 0.16
CA ALA A 160 5.13 20.00 -0.49
C ALA A 160 4.31 21.25 -0.11
N GLU A 161 2.98 21.08 0.02
CA GLU A 161 2.09 22.16 0.45
C GLU A 161 2.28 22.52 1.93
N ALA A 162 2.36 21.51 2.81
CA ALA A 162 2.32 21.69 4.26
C ALA A 162 3.68 22.09 4.87
N ALA A 163 4.80 21.67 4.29
CA ALA A 163 6.13 21.90 4.85
C ALA A 163 6.58 23.38 4.76
N ASP A 164 7.39 23.82 5.74
CA ASP A 164 8.04 25.12 5.71
C ASP A 164 9.16 25.17 4.66
N LYS A 165 9.90 24.08 4.49
CA LYS A 165 11.03 23.94 3.58
C LYS A 165 10.95 22.67 2.77
N ILE A 166 11.57 22.70 1.58
CA ILE A 166 11.57 21.54 0.66
C ILE A 166 13.00 21.30 0.18
N ILE A 167 13.43 20.05 0.26
CA ILE A 167 14.59 19.52 -0.45
C ILE A 167 14.04 18.68 -1.61
N ILE A 168 14.52 18.93 -2.82
CA ILE A 168 14.17 18.15 -4.00
C ILE A 168 15.36 17.27 -4.36
N GLU A 169 15.18 15.95 -4.34
CA GLU A 169 16.18 14.98 -4.80
C GLU A 169 15.84 14.54 -6.22
N VAL A 170 16.58 15.04 -7.22
CA VAL A 170 16.36 14.71 -8.63
C VAL A 170 17.10 13.42 -8.96
N ASN A 171 16.33 12.35 -9.21
CA ASN A 171 16.86 11.03 -9.48
C ASN A 171 16.95 10.76 -10.98
N THR A 172 18.18 10.74 -11.51
CA THR A 172 18.47 10.54 -12.94
C THR A 172 18.37 9.08 -13.38
N PHE A 173 18.25 8.13 -12.45
CA PHE A 173 18.01 6.72 -12.77
C PHE A 173 16.64 6.52 -13.43
N VAL A 174 15.62 7.25 -12.98
CA VAL A 174 14.26 7.16 -13.54
C VAL A 174 14.25 7.80 -14.94
N PRO A 175 13.71 7.13 -15.98
CA PRO A 175 13.74 7.66 -17.34
C PRO A 175 12.86 8.91 -17.50
N LYS A 176 13.28 9.83 -18.38
CA LYS A 176 12.52 11.07 -18.62
C LYS A 176 11.11 10.84 -19.15
N CYS A 177 10.87 9.73 -19.84
CA CYS A 177 9.54 9.40 -20.37
C CYS A 177 8.48 9.11 -19.30
N ILE A 178 8.84 9.08 -18.01
CA ILE A 178 7.86 9.05 -16.92
C ILE A 178 7.08 10.37 -16.80
N GLU A 179 7.60 11.48 -17.34
CA GLU A 179 6.86 12.74 -17.38
C GLU A 179 5.55 12.57 -18.17
N GLY A 180 4.43 12.97 -17.53
CA GLY A 180 3.10 12.91 -18.13
C GLY A 180 2.27 11.69 -17.69
N VAL A 181 2.83 10.70 -16.97
CA VAL A 181 2.02 9.59 -16.42
C VAL A 181 1.27 10.00 -15.16
N HIS A 182 1.69 11.07 -14.50
CA HIS A 182 1.09 11.55 -13.25
C HIS A 182 -0.18 12.35 -13.48
N ASP A 183 -1.08 12.30 -12.49
CA ASP A 183 -2.34 13.05 -12.46
C ASP A 183 -2.58 13.54 -11.03
N VAL A 184 -1.88 14.60 -10.65
CA VAL A 184 -1.85 15.12 -9.28
C VAL A 184 -3.03 16.06 -9.06
N TYR A 185 -3.99 15.60 -8.28
CA TYR A 185 -5.17 16.35 -7.85
C TYR A 185 -5.26 16.34 -6.33
N SER A 186 -5.55 17.49 -5.73
CA SER A 186 -5.75 17.63 -4.28
C SER A 186 -7.16 18.19 -4.03
N PRO A 187 -8.07 17.40 -3.46
CA PRO A 187 -9.37 17.90 -3.04
C PRO A 187 -9.25 19.04 -2.03
N GLU A 188 -10.16 19.98 -2.06
CA GLU A 188 -10.28 21.00 -1.01
C GLU A 188 -10.72 20.38 0.33
N ARG A 189 -10.49 21.11 1.43
CA ARG A 189 -10.93 20.66 2.75
C ARG A 189 -12.47 20.75 2.86
N PRO A 190 -13.10 19.82 3.58
CA PRO A 190 -14.51 19.99 3.96
C PRO A 190 -14.74 21.33 4.71
N PRO A 191 -15.88 22.00 4.52
CA PRO A 191 -17.04 21.59 3.72
C PRO A 191 -16.96 22.00 2.23
N HIS A 192 -15.80 22.47 1.74
CA HIS A 192 -15.64 23.00 0.38
C HIS A 192 -15.26 21.92 -0.66
N THR A 193 -15.06 20.67 -0.23
CA THR A 193 -14.76 19.55 -1.11
C THR A 193 -15.82 19.39 -2.19
N GLN A 194 -15.41 19.37 -3.45
CA GLN A 194 -16.27 19.09 -4.59
C GLN A 194 -16.23 17.62 -4.96
N PRO A 195 -17.26 17.06 -5.62
CA PRO A 195 -17.22 15.70 -6.16
C PRO A 195 -15.99 15.49 -7.04
N ILE A 196 -15.29 14.40 -6.82
CA ILE A 196 -14.11 14.06 -7.61
C ILE A 196 -14.56 13.50 -8.97
N PRO A 197 -14.26 14.16 -10.12
CA PRO A 197 -14.86 13.80 -11.41
C PRO A 197 -14.13 12.63 -12.10
N ILE A 198 -13.92 11.52 -11.36
CA ILE A 198 -13.40 10.27 -11.90
C ILE A 198 -14.58 9.31 -12.05
N THR A 199 -14.89 8.94 -13.29
CA THR A 199 -15.94 8.00 -13.67
C THR A 199 -15.40 6.77 -14.36
N LYS A 200 -14.15 6.85 -14.85
CA LYS A 200 -13.38 5.78 -15.47
C LYS A 200 -11.97 5.77 -14.90
N VAL A 201 -11.35 4.63 -14.88
CA VAL A 201 -9.96 4.46 -14.40
C VAL A 201 -8.98 5.40 -15.13
N SER A 202 -9.21 5.65 -16.42
CA SER A 202 -8.38 6.48 -17.29
C SER A 202 -8.63 7.98 -17.21
N ASP A 203 -9.65 8.45 -16.46
CA ASP A 203 -9.96 9.90 -16.36
C ASP A 203 -8.78 10.65 -15.73
N ARG A 204 -8.38 11.78 -16.34
CA ARG A 204 -7.37 12.70 -15.80
C ARG A 204 -8.04 13.97 -15.32
N ILE A 205 -7.75 14.37 -14.08
CA ILE A 205 -8.43 15.50 -13.41
C ILE A 205 -7.46 16.51 -12.79
N GLY A 206 -6.19 16.17 -12.74
CA GLY A 206 -5.14 16.95 -12.10
C GLY A 206 -4.07 17.46 -13.07
N THR A 207 -2.88 17.66 -12.54
CA THR A 207 -1.69 18.10 -13.29
C THR A 207 -0.64 16.99 -13.33
N PRO A 208 0.24 16.97 -14.35
CA PRO A 208 1.31 15.97 -14.40
C PRO A 208 2.49 16.28 -13.44
N TYR A 209 2.29 17.19 -12.51
CA TYR A 209 3.31 17.65 -11.56
C TYR A 209 2.71 17.98 -10.19
N ILE A 210 3.57 17.98 -9.18
CA ILE A 210 3.26 18.52 -7.85
C ILE A 210 3.56 20.01 -7.88
N LYS A 211 2.56 20.84 -7.54
CA LYS A 211 2.75 22.28 -7.36
C LYS A 211 3.75 22.52 -6.23
N CYS A 212 4.71 23.39 -6.47
CA CYS A 212 5.74 23.72 -5.51
C CYS A 212 5.89 25.23 -5.40
N ASP A 213 5.86 25.76 -4.17
CA ASP A 213 6.22 27.14 -3.91
C ASP A 213 7.74 27.28 -3.96
N PRO A 214 8.30 28.03 -4.95
CA PRO A 214 9.75 28.19 -5.09
C PRO A 214 10.46 28.79 -3.90
N SER A 215 9.75 29.55 -3.05
CA SER A 215 10.32 30.17 -1.86
C SER A 215 10.67 29.15 -0.77
N LYS A 216 9.98 28.03 -0.73
CA LYS A 216 10.20 26.94 0.23
C LYS A 216 11.39 26.04 -0.13
N VAL A 217 11.78 25.96 -1.41
CA VAL A 217 12.87 25.09 -1.84
C VAL A 217 14.20 25.61 -1.34
N VAL A 218 14.88 24.82 -0.51
CA VAL A 218 16.18 25.19 0.08
C VAL A 218 17.36 24.47 -0.56
N ALA A 219 17.14 23.29 -1.15
CA ALA A 219 18.18 22.51 -1.81
C ALA A 219 17.62 21.69 -2.98
N VAL A 220 18.46 21.48 -3.98
CA VAL A 220 18.27 20.52 -5.07
C VAL A 220 19.47 19.58 -5.06
N VAL A 221 19.23 18.27 -4.96
CA VAL A 221 20.26 17.25 -4.83
C VAL A 221 20.18 16.31 -6.02
N GLU A 222 21.33 15.95 -6.58
CA GLU A 222 21.42 14.89 -7.60
C GLU A 222 21.43 13.52 -6.94
N SER A 223 20.67 12.59 -7.48
CA SER A 223 20.85 11.16 -7.22
C SER A 223 20.74 10.33 -8.50
N ASN A 224 21.31 9.13 -8.46
CA ASN A 224 21.20 8.11 -9.51
C ASN A 224 21.10 6.75 -8.84
N ILE A 225 20.08 6.59 -7.99
CA ILE A 225 19.90 5.39 -7.17
C ILE A 225 18.53 4.80 -7.48
N PRO A 226 18.48 3.56 -7.95
CA PRO A 226 17.22 2.91 -8.28
C PRO A 226 16.39 2.59 -7.03
N ASP A 227 15.07 2.45 -7.22
CA ASP A 227 14.23 1.82 -6.22
C ASP A 227 14.59 0.34 -6.09
N ASN A 228 14.69 -0.16 -4.86
CA ASN A 228 15.02 -1.55 -4.56
C ASN A 228 13.75 -2.36 -4.26
N GLY A 229 12.95 -2.59 -5.32
CA GLY A 229 11.80 -3.48 -5.24
C GLY A 229 12.21 -4.90 -4.83
N ARG A 230 11.38 -5.54 -4.01
CA ARG A 230 11.66 -6.92 -3.57
C ARG A 230 11.44 -7.91 -4.70
N THR A 231 12.25 -8.96 -4.74
CA THR A 231 11.95 -10.14 -5.58
C THR A 231 10.64 -10.77 -5.11
N VAL A 232 9.82 -11.12 -6.06
CA VAL A 232 8.57 -11.82 -5.80
C VAL A 232 8.85 -13.29 -5.60
N SER A 233 8.33 -13.87 -4.50
CA SER A 233 8.43 -15.32 -4.30
C SER A 233 7.63 -16.07 -5.36
N PRO A 234 8.11 -17.23 -5.82
CA PRO A 234 7.36 -18.07 -6.75
C PRO A 234 5.98 -18.43 -6.21
N VAL A 235 5.02 -18.51 -7.11
CA VAL A 235 3.65 -18.93 -6.79
C VAL A 235 3.62 -20.44 -6.55
N ASP A 236 3.23 -20.88 -5.36
CA ASP A 236 3.04 -22.29 -4.99
C ASP A 236 1.64 -22.80 -5.38
N ASP A 237 1.39 -24.10 -5.16
CA ASP A 237 0.12 -24.73 -5.54
C ASP A 237 -1.06 -24.25 -4.66
N GLU A 238 -0.81 -23.90 -3.40
CA GLU A 238 -1.84 -23.31 -2.53
C GLU A 238 -2.29 -21.94 -3.06
N PHE A 239 -1.33 -21.08 -3.46
CA PHE A 239 -1.67 -19.80 -4.09
C PHE A 239 -2.41 -19.96 -5.42
N ARG A 240 -2.05 -20.96 -6.24
CA ARG A 240 -2.80 -21.28 -7.48
C ARG A 240 -4.22 -21.73 -7.19
N SER A 241 -4.42 -22.54 -6.15
CA SER A 241 -5.75 -22.98 -5.71
C SER A 241 -6.61 -21.81 -5.23
N MET A 242 -6.03 -20.87 -4.46
CA MET A 242 -6.73 -19.65 -4.05
C MET A 242 -7.14 -18.80 -5.26
N ALA A 243 -6.24 -18.62 -6.23
CA ALA A 243 -6.54 -17.90 -7.46
C ALA A 243 -7.65 -18.56 -8.27
N ALA A 244 -7.64 -19.90 -8.40
CA ALA A 244 -8.69 -20.64 -9.08
C ALA A 244 -10.05 -20.49 -8.37
N ASN A 245 -10.07 -20.55 -7.03
CA ASN A 245 -11.26 -20.33 -6.23
C ASN A 245 -11.82 -18.91 -6.43
N LEU A 246 -10.96 -17.89 -6.45
CA LEU A 246 -11.38 -16.51 -6.72
C LEU A 246 -11.96 -16.37 -8.12
N ILE A 247 -11.29 -16.89 -9.16
CA ILE A 247 -11.77 -16.78 -10.54
C ILE A 247 -13.11 -17.49 -10.71
N GLY A 248 -13.26 -18.71 -10.15
CA GLY A 248 -14.53 -19.40 -10.15
C GLY A 248 -15.63 -18.62 -9.43
N PHE A 249 -15.31 -17.94 -8.35
CA PHE A 249 -16.25 -17.06 -7.65
C PHE A 249 -16.66 -15.86 -8.51
N LEU A 250 -15.71 -15.19 -9.18
CA LEU A 250 -16.01 -14.06 -10.07
C LEU A 250 -16.88 -14.50 -11.26
N HIS A 251 -16.62 -15.67 -11.87
CA HIS A 251 -17.48 -16.23 -12.90
C HIS A 251 -18.91 -16.47 -12.40
N SER A 252 -19.05 -17.04 -11.20
CA SER A 252 -20.36 -17.23 -10.59
C SER A 252 -21.09 -15.90 -10.35
N GLU A 253 -20.36 -14.83 -9.97
CA GLU A 253 -20.96 -13.50 -9.81
C GLU A 253 -21.46 -12.92 -11.14
N VAL A 254 -20.72 -13.13 -12.23
CA VAL A 254 -21.14 -12.71 -13.57
C VAL A 254 -22.32 -13.55 -14.07
N GLU A 255 -22.27 -14.88 -13.93
CA GLU A 255 -23.36 -15.78 -14.31
C GLU A 255 -24.70 -15.45 -13.60
N HIS A 256 -24.62 -15.00 -12.36
CA HIS A 256 -25.80 -14.58 -11.58
C HIS A 256 -26.14 -13.08 -11.73
N GLU A 257 -25.53 -12.39 -12.70
CA GLU A 257 -25.78 -10.97 -12.99
C GLU A 257 -25.50 -10.03 -11.78
N ARG A 258 -24.62 -10.45 -10.84
CA ARG A 258 -24.18 -9.63 -9.70
C ARG A 258 -22.95 -8.79 -10.01
N LEU A 259 -22.17 -9.20 -10.99
CA LEU A 259 -21.11 -8.40 -11.62
C LEU A 259 -21.36 -8.27 -13.12
N CYS A 260 -20.94 -7.16 -13.70
CA CYS A 260 -20.95 -6.98 -15.16
C CYS A 260 -19.73 -7.64 -15.81
N ASP A 261 -19.84 -7.88 -17.11
CA ASP A 261 -18.73 -8.23 -17.99
C ASP A 261 -18.61 -7.13 -19.07
N PRO A 262 -17.47 -6.45 -19.23
CA PRO A 262 -16.23 -6.62 -18.46
C PRO A 262 -16.38 -6.29 -16.98
N LEU A 263 -15.51 -6.90 -16.15
CA LEU A 263 -15.52 -6.72 -14.69
C LEU A 263 -15.30 -5.26 -14.29
N PRO A 264 -15.89 -4.80 -13.16
CA PRO A 264 -15.50 -3.57 -12.51
C PRO A 264 -13.99 -3.53 -12.23
N PRO A 265 -13.40 -2.32 -12.02
CA PRO A 265 -11.97 -2.21 -11.78
C PRO A 265 -11.50 -3.06 -10.61
N LEU A 266 -10.34 -3.69 -10.78
CA LEU A 266 -9.73 -4.54 -9.77
C LEU A 266 -8.78 -3.75 -8.88
N GLN A 267 -8.83 -3.99 -7.58
CA GLN A 267 -7.76 -3.65 -6.64
C GLN A 267 -7.15 -4.95 -6.13
N ALA A 268 -5.84 -5.02 -6.19
CA ALA A 268 -5.09 -6.12 -5.60
C ALA A 268 -3.97 -5.57 -4.72
N GLY A 269 -3.78 -6.16 -3.55
CA GLY A 269 -2.64 -5.86 -2.68
C GLY A 269 -1.31 -6.28 -3.32
N VAL A 270 -0.23 -6.23 -2.57
CA VAL A 270 1.10 -6.68 -2.99
C VAL A 270 1.43 -8.04 -2.39
N GLY A 271 2.26 -8.82 -3.07
CA GLY A 271 2.77 -10.10 -2.56
C GLY A 271 2.33 -11.34 -3.34
N SER A 272 2.67 -12.53 -2.83
CA SER A 272 2.52 -13.80 -3.57
C SER A 272 1.07 -14.15 -3.90
N VAL A 273 0.13 -13.86 -3.00
CA VAL A 273 -1.31 -14.07 -3.25
C VAL A 273 -1.78 -13.21 -4.42
N SER A 274 -1.48 -11.91 -4.38
CA SER A 274 -1.87 -10.99 -5.46
C SER A 274 -1.27 -11.38 -6.80
N ASN A 275 0.00 -11.83 -6.80
CA ASN A 275 0.63 -12.32 -8.03
C ASN A 275 -0.05 -13.57 -8.57
N ALA A 276 -0.42 -14.52 -7.69
CA ALA A 276 -1.17 -15.71 -8.10
C ALA A 276 -2.53 -15.35 -8.70
N VAL A 277 -3.25 -14.40 -8.10
CA VAL A 277 -4.53 -13.90 -8.60
C VAL A 277 -4.36 -13.29 -9.99
N LEU A 278 -3.37 -12.40 -10.17
CA LEU A 278 -3.12 -11.74 -11.45
C LEU A 278 -2.61 -12.74 -12.52
N GLU A 279 -1.78 -13.73 -12.14
CA GLU A 279 -1.41 -14.85 -13.02
C GLU A 279 -2.63 -15.69 -13.42
N GLY A 280 -3.55 -15.93 -12.51
CA GLY A 280 -4.80 -16.62 -12.76
C GLY A 280 -5.69 -15.85 -13.73
N LEU A 281 -5.84 -14.53 -13.54
CA LEU A 281 -6.57 -13.64 -14.44
C LEU A 281 -5.96 -13.59 -15.85
N ALA A 282 -4.63 -13.66 -15.97
CA ALA A 282 -3.96 -13.75 -17.26
C ALA A 282 -4.35 -15.00 -18.06
N LYS A 283 -4.69 -16.09 -17.36
CA LYS A 283 -5.08 -17.38 -17.95
C LYS A 283 -6.60 -17.54 -18.08
N SER A 284 -7.39 -16.67 -17.47
CA SER A 284 -8.85 -16.67 -17.55
C SER A 284 -9.34 -16.14 -18.88
N ASP A 285 -10.63 -16.26 -19.13
CA ASP A 285 -11.33 -15.69 -20.28
C ASP A 285 -11.84 -14.26 -20.05
N PHE A 286 -11.60 -13.69 -18.86
CA PHE A 286 -11.87 -12.26 -18.62
C PHE A 286 -10.99 -11.38 -19.50
N GLU A 287 -11.61 -10.41 -20.16
CA GLU A 287 -10.99 -9.45 -21.08
C GLU A 287 -11.34 -8.02 -20.66
N HIS A 288 -10.63 -7.04 -21.23
CA HIS A 288 -10.89 -5.62 -20.99
C HIS A 288 -10.85 -5.21 -19.52
N LEU A 289 -9.98 -5.86 -18.75
CA LEU A 289 -9.82 -5.57 -17.32
C LEU A 289 -9.27 -4.15 -17.12
N THR A 290 -9.70 -3.52 -16.04
CA THR A 290 -9.11 -2.27 -15.57
C THR A 290 -8.66 -2.42 -14.12
N VAL A 291 -7.65 -1.64 -13.72
CA VAL A 291 -7.08 -1.68 -12.38
C VAL A 291 -7.19 -0.32 -11.71
N TYR A 292 -7.80 -0.25 -10.56
CA TYR A 292 -7.81 0.92 -9.68
C TYR A 292 -7.29 0.52 -8.30
N SER A 293 -6.00 0.76 -8.06
CA SER A 293 -5.28 0.21 -6.92
C SER A 293 -4.31 1.23 -6.33
N GLU A 294 -3.58 0.87 -5.30
CA GLU A 294 -2.48 1.67 -4.75
C GLU A 294 -1.19 1.43 -5.53
N VAL A 295 -0.86 0.16 -5.75
CA VAL A 295 0.43 -0.28 -6.27
C VAL A 295 0.25 -0.97 -7.61
N LEU A 296 0.98 -0.49 -8.61
CA LEU A 296 1.14 -1.16 -9.89
C LEU A 296 2.43 -1.98 -9.84
N GLN A 297 2.28 -3.31 -9.78
CA GLN A 297 3.38 -4.26 -9.68
C GLN A 297 3.59 -5.05 -10.98
N ASN A 298 4.67 -5.84 -11.06
CA ASN A 298 5.06 -6.57 -12.28
C ASN A 298 3.90 -7.28 -12.99
N SER A 299 3.09 -8.01 -12.24
CA SER A 299 1.99 -8.83 -12.79
C SER A 299 0.89 -8.02 -13.48
N ILE A 300 0.73 -6.72 -13.14
CA ILE A 300 -0.17 -5.83 -13.88
C ILE A 300 0.41 -5.51 -15.27
N PHE A 301 1.72 -5.31 -15.36
CA PHE A 301 2.39 -5.10 -16.64
C PHE A 301 2.42 -6.36 -17.51
N ASP A 302 2.57 -7.54 -16.87
CA ASP A 302 2.42 -8.83 -17.57
C ASP A 302 1.00 -8.98 -18.17
N LEU A 303 -0.05 -8.49 -17.48
CA LEU A 303 -1.43 -8.45 -17.98
C LEU A 303 -1.65 -7.42 -19.10
N ILE A 304 -1.01 -6.25 -19.03
CA ILE A 304 -1.02 -5.25 -20.12
C ILE A 304 -0.34 -5.86 -21.36
N ASP A 305 0.78 -6.54 -21.18
CA ASP A 305 1.51 -7.22 -22.25
C ASP A 305 0.71 -8.36 -22.90
N ALA A 306 -0.11 -9.04 -22.12
CA ALA A 306 -1.03 -10.06 -22.62
C ALA A 306 -2.31 -9.47 -23.27
N GLY A 307 -2.48 -8.14 -23.29
CA GLY A 307 -3.69 -7.47 -23.80
C GLY A 307 -4.93 -7.66 -22.96
N LYS A 308 -4.79 -8.11 -21.70
CA LYS A 308 -5.90 -8.36 -20.77
C LYS A 308 -6.32 -7.12 -19.97
N VAL A 309 -5.39 -6.21 -19.71
CA VAL A 309 -5.63 -4.96 -18.97
C VAL A 309 -5.55 -3.77 -19.92
N ASP A 310 -6.64 -3.04 -20.05
CA ASP A 310 -6.73 -1.86 -20.91
C ASP A 310 -6.08 -0.64 -20.26
N TYR A 311 -6.31 -0.47 -18.93
CA TYR A 311 -5.80 0.70 -18.20
C TYR A 311 -5.62 0.41 -16.70
N ALA A 312 -4.58 0.99 -16.10
CA ALA A 312 -4.30 0.86 -14.69
C ALA A 312 -4.03 2.22 -14.02
N SER A 313 -4.67 2.47 -12.88
CA SER A 313 -4.47 3.63 -12.04
C SER A 313 -3.93 3.20 -10.67
N GLY A 314 -2.86 3.85 -10.22
CA GLY A 314 -2.27 3.61 -8.92
C GLY A 314 -1.62 4.84 -8.34
N THR A 315 -0.94 4.70 -7.21
CA THR A 315 -0.11 5.77 -6.64
C THR A 315 1.38 5.49 -6.76
N SER A 316 1.77 4.24 -7.03
CA SER A 316 3.18 3.85 -7.20
C SER A 316 3.39 2.73 -8.21
N LEU A 317 4.59 2.72 -8.80
CA LEU A 317 5.15 1.65 -9.62
C LEU A 317 6.15 0.87 -8.76
N THR A 318 5.75 -0.29 -8.26
CA THR A 318 6.65 -1.13 -7.45
C THR A 318 7.13 -2.29 -8.30
N ILE A 319 8.23 -2.09 -8.98
CA ILE A 319 8.84 -3.09 -9.87
C ILE A 319 9.93 -3.84 -9.11
N SER A 320 9.94 -5.17 -9.22
CA SER A 320 10.97 -5.99 -8.61
C SER A 320 12.35 -5.69 -9.22
N TRP A 321 13.39 -5.81 -8.40
CA TRP A 321 14.74 -5.40 -8.81
C TRP A 321 15.25 -6.18 -10.04
N ASP A 322 14.84 -7.43 -10.20
CA ASP A 322 15.23 -8.31 -11.31
C ASP A 322 14.56 -7.94 -12.64
N LYS A 323 13.38 -7.30 -12.63
CA LYS A 323 12.65 -6.84 -13.83
C LYS A 323 12.81 -5.34 -14.10
N ARG A 324 13.33 -4.58 -13.17
CA ARG A 324 13.34 -3.12 -13.18
C ARG A 324 14.01 -2.51 -14.41
N ASP A 325 15.22 -2.95 -14.74
CA ASP A 325 16.01 -2.36 -15.83
C ASP A 325 15.35 -2.62 -17.19
N GLU A 326 14.77 -3.81 -17.40
CA GLU A 326 14.01 -4.14 -18.58
C GLU A 326 12.72 -3.32 -18.65
N PHE A 327 12.01 -3.18 -17.53
CA PHE A 327 10.78 -2.38 -17.43
C PHE A 327 11.04 -0.92 -17.84
N PHE A 328 12.05 -0.27 -17.27
CA PHE A 328 12.35 1.12 -17.59
C PHE A 328 12.86 1.32 -19.01
N LYS A 329 13.58 0.35 -19.57
CA LYS A 329 13.99 0.38 -20.97
C LYS A 329 12.79 0.37 -21.92
N ASN A 330 11.72 -0.32 -21.54
CA ASN A 330 10.50 -0.48 -22.34
C ASN A 330 9.35 0.42 -21.86
N PHE A 331 9.60 1.40 -20.99
CA PHE A 331 8.56 2.17 -20.30
C PHE A 331 7.57 2.88 -21.21
N GLU A 332 8.04 3.35 -22.38
CA GLU A 332 7.20 4.00 -23.41
C GLU A 332 5.98 3.13 -23.80
N LYS A 333 6.12 1.81 -23.75
CA LYS A 333 5.05 0.86 -24.05
C LYS A 333 3.89 0.96 -23.05
N TYR A 334 4.17 1.28 -21.78
CA TYR A 334 3.20 1.26 -20.70
C TYR A 334 2.58 2.62 -20.39
N ARG A 335 3.26 3.71 -20.75
CA ARG A 335 2.89 5.06 -20.31
C ARG A 335 1.46 5.48 -20.67
N ASP A 336 0.94 5.00 -21.80
CA ASP A 336 -0.41 5.33 -22.26
C ASP A 336 -1.49 4.44 -21.64
N HIS A 337 -1.09 3.41 -20.90
CA HIS A 337 -1.96 2.46 -20.18
C HIS A 337 -1.99 2.69 -18.67
N ILE A 338 -1.26 3.67 -18.15
CA ILE A 338 -1.15 3.90 -16.71
C ILE A 338 -1.36 5.35 -16.31
N ILE A 339 -1.78 5.52 -15.07
CA ILE A 339 -1.89 6.82 -14.38
C ILE A 339 -1.37 6.66 -12.95
N LEU A 340 -0.53 7.61 -12.50
CA LEU A 340 -0.11 7.70 -11.10
C LEU A 340 -0.76 8.90 -10.43
N ARG A 341 -1.52 8.64 -9.36
CA ARG A 341 -2.30 9.62 -8.62
C ARG A 341 -1.78 9.81 -7.19
N PRO A 342 -2.09 10.92 -6.52
CA PRO A 342 -1.93 11.00 -5.06
C PRO A 342 -2.69 9.87 -4.37
N GLN A 343 -2.16 9.35 -3.26
CA GLN A 343 -2.85 8.31 -2.50
C GLN A 343 -4.21 8.79 -1.95
N GLU A 344 -4.38 10.08 -1.72
CA GLU A 344 -5.68 10.67 -1.38
C GLU A 344 -6.76 10.39 -2.43
N ILE A 345 -6.36 10.19 -3.69
CA ILE A 345 -7.27 9.87 -4.80
C ILE A 345 -7.38 8.38 -5.02
N SER A 346 -6.25 7.64 -5.08
CA SER A 346 -6.32 6.18 -5.24
C SER A 346 -7.04 5.48 -4.09
N ASN A 347 -6.97 6.03 -2.88
CA ASN A 347 -7.65 5.50 -1.70
C ASN A 347 -8.95 6.26 -1.35
N HIS A 348 -9.49 7.08 -2.27
CA HIS A 348 -10.63 7.91 -1.94
C HIS A 348 -11.95 7.13 -1.91
N PRO A 349 -12.68 7.13 -0.78
CA PRO A 349 -13.93 6.37 -0.62
C PRO A 349 -14.97 6.61 -1.71
N GLU A 350 -15.15 7.88 -2.10
CA GLU A 350 -16.11 8.28 -3.14
C GLU A 350 -15.78 7.64 -4.49
N VAL A 351 -14.50 7.65 -4.89
CA VAL A 351 -14.04 7.12 -6.18
C VAL A 351 -14.13 5.61 -6.20
N ILE A 352 -13.64 4.95 -5.15
CA ILE A 352 -13.70 3.48 -5.00
C ILE A 352 -15.15 2.99 -5.12
N ARG A 353 -16.07 3.66 -4.42
CA ARG A 353 -17.50 3.31 -4.44
C ARG A 353 -18.16 3.57 -5.79
N ARG A 354 -17.86 4.70 -6.41
CA ARG A 354 -18.43 5.06 -7.74
C ARG A 354 -17.97 4.11 -8.82
N LEU A 355 -16.70 3.70 -8.81
CA LEU A 355 -16.16 2.75 -9.78
C LEU A 355 -16.63 1.31 -9.52
N GLY A 356 -17.20 1.02 -8.35
CA GLY A 356 -17.63 -0.32 -7.98
C GLY A 356 -16.47 -1.30 -7.83
N VAL A 357 -15.31 -0.84 -7.37
CA VAL A 357 -14.06 -1.62 -7.31
C VAL A 357 -14.27 -2.99 -6.68
N ILE A 358 -13.69 -4.03 -7.29
CA ILE A 358 -13.52 -5.35 -6.68
C ILE A 358 -12.22 -5.32 -5.87
N ALA A 359 -12.34 -5.28 -4.55
CA ALA A 359 -11.20 -5.21 -3.63
C ALA A 359 -10.75 -6.62 -3.21
N ILE A 360 -9.47 -6.93 -3.45
CA ILE A 360 -8.86 -8.22 -3.13
C ILE A 360 -7.69 -7.96 -2.18
N ASN A 361 -7.89 -8.26 -0.89
CA ASN A 361 -6.92 -8.03 0.16
C ASN A 361 -6.48 -9.33 0.84
N THR A 362 -5.31 -9.31 1.45
CA THR A 362 -4.75 -10.46 2.18
C THR A 362 -4.73 -10.20 3.67
N VAL A 363 -4.89 -11.26 4.45
CA VAL A 363 -4.86 -11.19 5.91
C VAL A 363 -3.94 -12.26 6.51
N ILE A 364 -3.53 -12.06 7.74
CA ILE A 364 -2.75 -13.04 8.52
C ILE A 364 -3.67 -14.15 9.03
N GLU A 365 -4.85 -13.77 9.54
CA GLU A 365 -5.86 -14.69 10.08
C GLU A 365 -7.26 -14.10 9.95
N ALA A 366 -8.25 -14.98 9.92
CA ALA A 366 -9.67 -14.64 10.00
C ALA A 366 -10.35 -15.46 11.10
N ASP A 367 -11.33 -14.90 11.81
CA ASP A 367 -12.13 -15.69 12.72
C ASP A 367 -13.35 -16.33 12.03
N ILE A 368 -14.00 -17.25 12.74
CA ILE A 368 -15.15 -17.97 12.22
C ILE A 368 -16.36 -17.08 11.92
N TYR A 369 -16.39 -15.84 12.44
CA TYR A 369 -17.47 -14.89 12.17
C TYR A 369 -17.15 -13.95 11.01
N GLY A 370 -15.85 -13.89 10.60
CA GLY A 370 -15.39 -13.09 9.48
C GLY A 370 -14.69 -11.78 9.87
N ASN A 371 -14.33 -11.56 11.16
CA ASN A 371 -13.35 -10.51 11.47
C ASN A 371 -11.97 -10.94 11.01
N THR A 372 -11.12 -9.98 10.60
CA THR A 372 -9.78 -10.29 10.11
C THR A 372 -8.69 -9.45 10.78
N ASN A 373 -7.51 -10.05 10.84
CA ASN A 373 -6.28 -9.43 11.33
C ASN A 373 -5.21 -9.51 10.25
N SER A 374 -4.68 -8.36 9.85
CA SER A 374 -3.58 -8.21 8.89
C SER A 374 -2.33 -7.56 9.48
N SER A 375 -2.38 -7.08 10.74
CA SER A 375 -1.34 -6.25 11.33
C SER A 375 -0.51 -6.94 12.38
N TYR A 376 -1.08 -7.84 13.21
CA TYR A 376 -0.40 -8.39 14.38
C TYR A 376 -0.36 -9.92 14.40
N ILE A 377 0.74 -10.46 14.94
CA ILE A 377 0.85 -11.87 15.33
C ILE A 377 0.74 -11.95 16.84
N ASP A 378 -0.06 -12.91 17.33
CA ASP A 378 -0.29 -13.14 18.77
C ASP A 378 -0.73 -11.87 19.54
N GLY A 379 -1.46 -10.99 18.85
CA GLY A 379 -2.07 -9.79 19.41
C GLY A 379 -1.12 -8.66 19.77
N SER A 380 0.19 -8.88 19.78
CA SER A 380 1.17 -7.87 20.22
C SER A 380 2.32 -7.61 19.26
N ARG A 381 2.68 -8.57 18.43
CA ARG A 381 3.81 -8.42 17.50
C ARG A 381 3.34 -7.78 16.20
N LEU A 382 3.62 -6.50 16.04
CA LEU A 382 3.36 -5.79 14.79
C LEU A 382 4.13 -6.41 13.63
N MET A 383 3.44 -6.61 12.49
CA MET A 383 4.04 -7.05 11.23
C MET A 383 4.22 -5.89 10.25
N ASN A 384 3.17 -5.15 9.95
CA ASN A 384 3.23 -4.07 8.97
C ASN A 384 2.45 -2.82 9.39
N GLY A 385 1.15 -2.95 9.54
CA GLY A 385 0.11 -1.95 9.70
C GLY A 385 -1.10 -2.28 8.84
N VAL A 386 -2.20 -1.56 9.01
CA VAL A 386 -3.47 -1.78 8.30
C VAL A 386 -3.35 -1.51 6.80
N GLY A 387 -2.47 -0.57 6.41
CA GLY A 387 -2.31 -0.17 5.01
C GLY A 387 -3.56 0.51 4.46
N GLY A 388 -3.86 0.26 3.18
CA GLY A 388 -5.04 0.79 2.51
C GLY A 388 -6.19 -0.20 2.38
N SER A 389 -6.07 -1.40 2.94
CA SER A 389 -7.11 -2.42 2.82
C SER A 389 -8.47 -1.94 3.37
N GLY A 390 -8.48 -1.14 4.45
CA GLY A 390 -9.68 -0.53 5.01
C GLY A 390 -10.34 0.46 4.06
N ASP A 391 -9.55 1.31 3.40
CA ASP A 391 -10.06 2.29 2.43
C ASP A 391 -10.85 1.59 1.31
N TYR A 392 -10.31 0.44 0.85
CA TYR A 392 -10.94 -0.33 -0.22
C TYR A 392 -12.08 -1.19 0.28
N CYS A 393 -11.90 -2.02 1.30
CA CYS A 393 -12.94 -2.99 1.70
C CYS A 393 -14.24 -2.33 2.17
N GLN A 394 -14.16 -1.16 2.82
CA GLN A 394 -15.35 -0.41 3.26
C GLN A 394 -16.13 0.25 2.12
N ASN A 395 -15.49 0.43 0.96
CA ASN A 395 -16.06 1.21 -0.14
C ASN A 395 -16.17 0.43 -1.46
N ALA A 396 -15.62 -0.76 -1.54
CA ALA A 396 -15.69 -1.62 -2.71
C ALA A 396 -17.12 -2.07 -3.05
N GLY A 397 -17.38 -2.31 -4.32
CA GLY A 397 -18.58 -3.01 -4.78
C GLY A 397 -18.58 -4.48 -4.33
N LEU A 398 -17.39 -5.11 -4.34
CA LEU A 398 -17.18 -6.47 -3.84
C LEU A 398 -15.86 -6.50 -3.04
N SER A 399 -15.96 -6.83 -1.74
CA SER A 399 -14.82 -6.94 -0.82
C SER A 399 -14.48 -8.40 -0.55
N ILE A 400 -13.29 -8.80 -0.96
CA ILE A 400 -12.79 -10.18 -0.87
C ILE A 400 -11.51 -10.19 -0.05
N PHE A 401 -11.44 -11.10 0.93
CA PHE A 401 -10.22 -11.34 1.68
C PHE A 401 -9.69 -12.75 1.41
N ILE A 402 -8.38 -12.86 1.26
CA ILE A 402 -7.71 -14.13 0.93
C ILE A 402 -6.61 -14.40 1.97
N THR A 403 -6.55 -15.63 2.44
CA THR A 403 -5.47 -16.13 3.29
C THR A 403 -5.23 -17.61 3.06
N LYS A 404 -4.05 -18.13 3.40
CA LYS A 404 -3.85 -19.56 3.54
C LYS A 404 -4.69 -20.08 4.70
N SER A 405 -5.21 -21.30 4.61
CA SER A 405 -5.93 -21.92 5.73
C SER A 405 -5.00 -22.26 6.90
N THR A 406 -3.69 -22.39 6.63
CA THR A 406 -2.67 -22.72 7.63
C THR A 406 -1.40 -21.90 7.48
N ALA A 407 -0.63 -21.83 8.56
CA ALA A 407 0.72 -21.28 8.61
C ALA A 407 1.71 -22.28 9.23
N LYS A 408 3.03 -21.98 9.14
CA LYS A 408 4.11 -22.80 9.69
C LYS A 408 3.99 -24.29 9.28
N ASP A 409 3.96 -24.52 7.98
CA ASP A 409 3.91 -25.87 7.39
C ASP A 409 2.71 -26.70 7.92
N GLY A 410 1.52 -26.09 8.01
CA GLY A 410 0.30 -26.74 8.45
C GLY A 410 0.15 -26.92 9.97
N MET A 411 1.07 -26.34 10.75
CA MET A 411 1.00 -26.46 12.21
C MET A 411 -0.02 -25.51 12.84
N LEU A 412 -0.21 -24.32 12.29
CA LEU A 412 -1.13 -23.31 12.81
C LEU A 412 -2.31 -23.11 11.87
N SER A 413 -3.52 -22.98 12.44
CA SER A 413 -4.70 -22.55 11.69
C SER A 413 -4.68 -21.02 11.51
N CYS A 414 -4.94 -20.55 10.26
CA CYS A 414 -5.23 -19.13 10.00
C CYS A 414 -6.74 -18.83 10.09
N ILE A 415 -7.59 -19.85 10.20
CA ILE A 415 -8.99 -19.69 10.59
C ILE A 415 -9.09 -20.03 12.06
N VAL A 416 -9.50 -19.06 12.87
CA VAL A 416 -9.46 -19.13 14.33
C VAL A 416 -10.83 -18.83 14.95
N PRO A 417 -11.10 -19.26 16.20
CA PRO A 417 -12.34 -18.91 16.90
C PRO A 417 -12.57 -17.40 17.02
N GLN A 418 -11.50 -16.65 17.29
CA GLN A 418 -11.49 -15.20 17.35
C GLN A 418 -10.10 -14.66 16.99
N VAL A 419 -10.03 -13.64 16.16
CA VAL A 419 -8.77 -12.98 15.82
C VAL A 419 -8.16 -12.28 17.05
N SER A 420 -6.83 -12.21 17.11
CA SER A 420 -6.12 -11.57 18.20
C SER A 420 -6.13 -10.05 18.18
N HIS A 421 -6.33 -9.50 16.99
CA HIS A 421 -6.48 -8.09 16.69
C HIS A 421 -7.48 -7.95 15.54
N VAL A 422 -8.32 -6.93 15.54
CA VAL A 422 -9.33 -6.71 14.50
C VAL A 422 -8.91 -5.50 13.68
N ASP A 423 -8.50 -5.74 12.44
CA ASP A 423 -8.27 -4.68 11.45
C ASP A 423 -9.54 -4.41 10.63
N HIS A 424 -10.27 -5.48 10.27
CA HIS A 424 -11.52 -5.38 9.51
C HIS A 424 -12.60 -6.22 10.18
N THR A 425 -13.79 -5.63 10.27
CA THR A 425 -14.93 -6.24 10.95
C THR A 425 -15.76 -7.11 10.00
N ILE A 426 -16.64 -7.92 10.58
CA ILE A 426 -17.61 -8.74 9.82
C ILE A 426 -18.45 -7.92 8.82
N HIS A 427 -18.58 -6.61 9.01
CA HIS A 427 -19.43 -5.73 8.19
C HIS A 427 -18.76 -5.32 6.86
N GLU A 428 -17.44 -5.52 6.75
CA GLU A 428 -16.63 -5.05 5.64
C GLU A 428 -16.23 -6.16 4.68
N ILE A 429 -16.55 -7.44 5.03
CA ILE A 429 -16.09 -8.62 4.31
C ILE A 429 -17.26 -9.32 3.65
N HIS A 430 -17.26 -9.35 2.31
CA HIS A 430 -18.27 -10.03 1.51
C HIS A 430 -17.93 -11.48 1.26
N ALA A 431 -16.66 -11.79 1.00
CA ALA A 431 -16.20 -13.17 0.78
C ALA A 431 -14.84 -13.41 1.41
N LEU A 432 -14.65 -14.61 1.97
CA LEU A 432 -13.36 -15.12 2.45
C LEU A 432 -12.94 -16.30 1.57
N ILE A 433 -11.69 -16.30 1.13
CA ILE A 433 -11.14 -17.33 0.25
C ILE A 433 -9.86 -17.90 0.86
N THR A 434 -9.77 -19.22 0.82
CA THR A 434 -8.53 -19.96 1.08
C THR A 434 -8.27 -20.95 -0.05
N GLU A 435 -7.19 -21.71 0.00
CA GLU A 435 -6.95 -22.83 -0.92
C GLU A 435 -7.97 -23.96 -0.74
N GLN A 436 -8.71 -23.97 0.38
CA GLN A 436 -9.76 -24.97 0.65
C GLN A 436 -11.09 -24.65 -0.05
N GLY A 437 -11.38 -23.36 -0.34
CA GLY A 437 -12.61 -22.93 -1.00
C GLY A 437 -12.99 -21.48 -0.73
N VAL A 438 -14.26 -21.18 -0.98
CA VAL A 438 -14.86 -19.85 -0.88
C VAL A 438 -16.02 -19.86 0.12
N ALA A 439 -16.04 -18.89 1.02
CA ALA A 439 -17.17 -18.57 1.88
C ALA A 439 -17.75 -17.22 1.44
N ASP A 440 -18.91 -17.21 0.78
CA ASP A 440 -19.70 -16.02 0.49
C ASP A 440 -20.52 -15.68 1.74
N LEU A 441 -20.16 -14.59 2.41
CA LEU A 441 -20.68 -14.21 3.72
C LEU A 441 -21.87 -13.25 3.66
N ARG A 442 -22.27 -12.87 2.45
CA ARG A 442 -23.36 -11.89 2.26
C ARG A 442 -24.70 -12.47 2.67
N GLY A 443 -25.47 -11.70 3.42
CA GLY A 443 -26.83 -12.10 3.85
C GLY A 443 -26.90 -13.18 4.89
N LEU A 444 -25.77 -13.58 5.51
CA LEU A 444 -25.71 -14.62 6.53
C LEU A 444 -25.63 -14.01 7.94
N ASP A 445 -26.34 -14.63 8.87
CA ASP A 445 -26.19 -14.39 10.30
C ASP A 445 -24.84 -14.94 10.83
N PRO A 446 -24.38 -14.57 12.03
CA PRO A 446 -23.08 -14.99 12.55
C PRO A 446 -22.90 -16.50 12.64
N ILE A 447 -23.93 -17.28 12.99
CA ILE A 447 -23.84 -18.73 13.10
C ILE A 447 -23.72 -19.37 11.71
N ALA A 448 -24.50 -18.90 10.74
CA ALA A 448 -24.40 -19.37 9.36
C ALA A 448 -23.02 -19.02 8.74
N ARG A 449 -22.50 -17.81 9.04
CA ARG A 449 -21.13 -17.42 8.67
C ARG A 449 -20.09 -18.37 9.26
N ALA A 450 -20.18 -18.63 10.57
CA ALA A 450 -19.23 -19.48 11.27
C ALA A 450 -19.18 -20.90 10.67
N ASN A 451 -20.32 -21.51 10.46
CA ASN A 451 -20.39 -22.83 9.82
C ASN A 451 -19.80 -22.79 8.40
N LEU A 452 -20.15 -21.79 7.60
CA LEU A 452 -19.68 -21.69 6.22
C LEU A 452 -18.16 -21.48 6.15
N ILE A 453 -17.60 -20.59 7.00
CA ILE A 453 -16.14 -20.36 7.06
C ILE A 453 -15.40 -21.63 7.51
N ILE A 454 -15.89 -22.32 8.54
CA ILE A 454 -15.29 -23.57 9.01
C ILE A 454 -15.31 -24.63 7.90
N ASP A 455 -16.45 -24.83 7.23
CA ASP A 455 -16.61 -25.87 6.24
C ASP A 455 -15.85 -25.61 4.95
N LYS A 456 -15.79 -24.34 4.51
CA LYS A 456 -15.23 -23.97 3.20
C LYS A 456 -13.80 -23.45 3.27
N CYS A 457 -13.41 -22.76 4.33
CA CYS A 457 -12.13 -22.03 4.39
C CYS A 457 -11.14 -22.62 5.39
N ALA A 458 -11.61 -23.30 6.45
CA ALA A 458 -10.69 -23.91 7.40
C ALA A 458 -10.05 -25.20 6.81
N HIS A 459 -8.77 -25.40 7.15
CA HIS A 459 -8.07 -26.64 6.80
C HIS A 459 -8.78 -27.87 7.47
N PRO A 460 -8.96 -29.00 6.77
CA PRO A 460 -9.68 -30.18 7.29
C PRO A 460 -9.22 -30.65 8.67
N LYS A 461 -7.91 -30.53 8.96
CA LYS A 461 -7.31 -30.87 10.26
C LYS A 461 -7.94 -30.11 11.45
N PHE A 462 -8.41 -28.89 11.23
CA PHE A 462 -8.90 -28.00 12.29
C PHE A 462 -10.43 -27.85 12.34
N ARG A 463 -11.15 -28.30 11.30
CA ARG A 463 -12.63 -28.16 11.20
C ARG A 463 -13.35 -28.69 12.41
N LYS A 464 -13.00 -29.92 12.84
CA LYS A 464 -13.63 -30.54 14.01
C LYS A 464 -13.47 -29.68 15.26
N ALA A 465 -12.27 -29.22 15.57
CA ALA A 465 -12.00 -28.39 16.75
C ALA A 465 -12.71 -27.03 16.68
N LEU A 466 -12.86 -26.45 15.50
CA LEU A 466 -13.59 -25.19 15.30
C LEU A 466 -15.10 -25.38 15.46
N HIS A 467 -15.67 -26.48 14.96
CA HIS A 467 -17.08 -26.82 15.21
C HIS A 467 -17.35 -27.10 16.68
N GLU A 468 -16.50 -27.89 17.36
CA GLU A 468 -16.60 -28.13 18.80
C GLU A 468 -16.53 -26.82 19.62
N TYR A 469 -15.68 -25.89 19.21
CA TYR A 469 -15.65 -24.54 19.81
C TYR A 469 -16.99 -23.81 19.62
N LEU A 470 -17.53 -23.78 18.40
CA LEU A 470 -18.78 -23.10 18.10
C LEU A 470 -19.95 -23.68 18.89
N GLU A 471 -20.11 -25.01 18.90
CA GLU A 471 -21.16 -25.74 19.65
C GLU A 471 -21.07 -25.43 21.15
N ASN A 472 -19.86 -25.45 21.73
CA ASN A 472 -19.65 -25.13 23.13
C ASN A 472 -19.96 -23.65 23.46
N ALA A 473 -19.59 -22.73 22.57
CA ALA A 473 -19.93 -21.32 22.72
C ALA A 473 -21.44 -21.09 22.64
N GLU A 474 -22.13 -21.72 21.69
CA GLU A 474 -23.60 -21.70 21.60
C GLU A 474 -24.26 -22.28 22.86
N ALA A 475 -23.73 -23.34 23.45
CA ALA A 475 -24.26 -23.95 24.63
C ALA A 475 -24.04 -23.09 25.90
N SER A 476 -22.84 -22.55 26.08
CA SER A 476 -22.40 -21.87 27.32
C SER A 476 -22.75 -20.37 27.34
N CYS A 477 -22.76 -19.65 26.23
CA CYS A 477 -23.07 -18.24 26.21
C CYS A 477 -24.54 -17.95 26.50
N LYS A 478 -24.79 -16.92 27.29
CA LYS A 478 -26.15 -16.48 27.64
C LYS A 478 -26.89 -15.94 26.40
N TYR A 479 -26.19 -15.20 25.54
CA TYR A 479 -26.73 -14.60 24.34
C TYR A 479 -26.29 -15.40 23.13
N LYS A 480 -27.17 -15.66 22.18
CA LYS A 480 -27.02 -16.69 21.14
C LYS A 480 -26.82 -16.12 19.73
N GLU A 481 -26.90 -14.82 19.56
CA GLU A 481 -26.79 -14.21 18.23
C GLU A 481 -25.35 -14.28 17.71
N ASN A 482 -24.37 -13.95 18.56
CA ASN A 482 -22.94 -14.06 18.24
C ASN A 482 -22.21 -14.66 19.47
N PRO A 483 -22.28 -15.99 19.68
CA PRO A 483 -21.72 -16.62 20.85
C PRO A 483 -20.19 -16.71 20.79
N VAL A 484 -19.50 -16.04 21.70
CA VAL A 484 -18.03 -16.03 21.79
C VAL A 484 -17.60 -16.42 23.22
N ASP A 485 -16.88 -17.52 23.35
CA ASP A 485 -16.14 -17.89 24.56
C ASP A 485 -14.68 -17.40 24.43
N LEU A 486 -14.40 -16.24 25.00
CA LEU A 486 -13.08 -15.61 24.91
C LEU A 486 -11.97 -16.47 25.51
N GLN A 487 -12.24 -17.22 26.59
CA GLN A 487 -11.26 -18.07 27.23
C GLN A 487 -10.94 -19.31 26.36
N ALA A 488 -11.96 -19.94 25.80
CA ALA A 488 -11.79 -21.06 24.89
C ALA A 488 -11.09 -20.63 23.60
N ALA A 489 -11.43 -19.45 23.06
CA ALA A 489 -10.75 -18.88 21.88
C ALA A 489 -9.26 -18.65 22.14
N ALA A 490 -8.90 -18.09 23.29
CA ALA A 490 -7.49 -17.89 23.66
C ALA A 490 -6.75 -19.22 23.87
N ASN A 491 -7.41 -20.25 24.39
CA ASN A 491 -6.82 -21.57 24.60
C ASN A 491 -6.62 -22.32 23.27
N PHE A 492 -7.51 -22.13 22.29
CA PHE A 492 -7.37 -22.71 20.95
C PHE A 492 -6.01 -22.35 20.31
N ARG A 493 -5.58 -21.10 20.44
CA ARG A 493 -4.29 -20.63 19.92
C ARG A 493 -3.06 -21.24 20.63
N LYS A 494 -3.21 -21.61 21.91
CA LYS A 494 -2.11 -22.21 22.69
C LYS A 494 -1.99 -23.72 22.48
N ALA A 495 -3.08 -24.37 22.06
CA ALA A 495 -3.15 -25.82 21.88
C ALA A 495 -2.70 -26.27 20.47
N ILE A 496 -2.50 -25.34 19.58
CA ILE A 496 -2.03 -25.54 18.19
C ILE A 496 -0.57 -25.02 18.06
#